data_19df85c7f30f6472015866f4707378f2
#
_entry.id   19df85c7f30f6472015866f4707378f2
#
_cell.length_a   1.000
_cell.length_b   1.000
_cell.length_c   1.000
_cell.angle_alpha   90.00
_cell.angle_beta   90.00
_cell.angle_gamma   90.00
#
_symmetry.space_group_name_H-M   'P 1'
#
loop_
_entity.id
_entity.type
_entity.pdbx_description
1 polymer ?
#
loop_
_entity_poly.entity_id
_entity_poly.type
_entity_poly.pdbx_seq_one_letter_code
_entity_poly.pdbx_strand_id
1 'polypeptide(L)'
;REIARRRGIKVLAGVAENLPFGDGEFDLVLMVTTVCFLDDTHKAFREAHRFLANGGFFIAGIVDRNSPIGQQYLKHQNESVFYKLATFFSVDEVVKIMRQSGFIDFRFRQTIFRSLSVTDDKEPVKLGYGEGSFVVLRGRKTQAKP
;
A
#
# COMPACT_ATOMS: atom_id res chain seq x y z
N ARG A 1 -11.55 10.56 11.16
CA ARG A 1 -10.82 10.31 12.44
C ARG A 1 -11.78 9.93 13.57
N GLU A 2 -12.92 10.61 13.73
CA GLU A 2 -13.86 10.35 14.81
C GLU A 2 -14.47 8.95 14.77
N ILE A 3 -14.89 8.46 13.59
CA ILE A 3 -15.43 7.11 13.40
C ILE A 3 -14.43 6.04 13.89
N ALA A 4 -13.14 6.20 13.57
CA ALA A 4 -12.10 5.25 14.00
C ALA A 4 -11.91 5.28 15.53
N ARG A 5 -11.93 6.47 16.14
CA ARG A 5 -11.88 6.61 17.61
C ARG A 5 -13.06 5.94 18.30
N ARG A 6 -14.28 6.11 17.78
CA ARG A 6 -15.48 5.42 18.30
C ARG A 6 -15.39 3.91 18.22
N ARG A 7 -14.57 3.38 17.30
CA ARG A 7 -14.26 1.94 17.17
C ARG A 7 -13.08 1.49 18.03
N GLY A 8 -12.59 2.30 18.95
CA GLY A 8 -11.47 1.98 19.85
C GLY A 8 -10.09 2.07 19.20
N ILE A 9 -9.97 2.64 17.99
CA ILE A 9 -8.69 2.78 17.31
C ILE A 9 -8.00 4.05 17.81
N LYS A 10 -6.73 3.95 18.22
CA LYS A 10 -5.89 5.11 18.53
C LYS A 10 -5.61 5.88 17.24
N VAL A 11 -6.08 7.12 17.16
CA VAL A 11 -5.95 7.95 15.95
C VAL A 11 -5.10 9.17 16.25
N LEU A 12 -4.04 9.32 15.47
CA LEU A 12 -3.18 10.51 15.47
C LEU A 12 -3.45 11.36 14.21
N ALA A 13 -3.16 12.66 14.32
CA ALA A 13 -3.15 13.55 13.19
C ALA A 13 -1.76 13.55 12.57
N GLY A 14 -1.69 13.52 11.24
CA GLY A 14 -0.43 13.57 10.50
C GLY A 14 -0.66 13.29 9.02
N VAL A 15 0.37 13.52 8.23
CA VAL A 15 0.50 13.10 6.84
C VAL A 15 1.54 12.00 6.78
N ALA A 16 1.40 11.06 5.85
CA ALA A 16 2.26 9.88 5.77
C ALA A 16 3.75 10.24 5.55
N GLU A 17 3.99 11.40 4.97
CA GLU A 17 5.30 11.98 4.69
C GLU A 17 5.99 12.60 5.91
N ASN A 18 5.27 12.76 7.02
CA ASN A 18 5.81 13.34 8.26
C ASN A 18 4.91 12.97 9.44
N LEU A 19 5.17 11.83 10.05
CA LEU A 19 4.41 11.31 11.20
C LEU A 19 5.22 11.48 12.50
N PRO A 20 4.55 11.76 13.62
CA PRO A 20 5.18 12.01 14.91
C PRO A 20 5.54 10.70 15.64
N PHE A 21 6.22 9.79 14.95
CA PHE A 21 6.69 8.51 15.52
C PHE A 21 8.21 8.49 15.62
N GLY A 22 8.71 7.78 16.63
CA GLY A 22 10.14 7.52 16.83
C GLY A 22 10.68 6.49 15.81
N ASP A 23 12.00 6.45 15.67
CA ASP A 23 12.69 5.45 14.86
C ASP A 23 12.52 4.05 15.47
N GLY A 24 12.18 3.07 14.66
CA GLY A 24 12.05 1.69 15.10
C GLY A 24 10.91 1.40 16.07
N GLU A 25 9.87 2.24 16.10
CA GLU A 25 8.77 2.15 17.05
C GLU A 25 7.78 1.00 16.75
N PHE A 26 7.73 0.51 15.49
CA PHE A 26 6.76 -0.48 15.05
C PHE A 26 7.41 -1.70 14.40
N ASP A 27 6.83 -2.88 14.62
CA ASP A 27 7.19 -4.12 13.95
C ASP A 27 6.51 -4.26 12.59
N LEU A 28 5.38 -3.58 12.40
CA LEU A 28 4.56 -3.63 11.20
C LEU A 28 4.01 -2.26 10.85
N VAL A 29 4.14 -1.88 9.59
CA VAL A 29 3.44 -0.75 8.98
C VAL A 29 2.54 -1.27 7.87
N LEU A 30 1.26 -0.89 7.90
CA LEU A 30 0.25 -1.30 6.93
C LEU A 30 -0.31 -0.09 6.21
N MET A 31 -0.30 -0.12 4.87
CA MET A 31 -0.85 0.92 4.02
C MET A 31 -1.73 0.28 2.93
N VAL A 32 -3.05 0.36 3.10
CA VAL A 32 -4.01 -0.25 2.17
C VAL A 32 -4.81 0.82 1.46
N THR A 33 -4.86 0.77 0.13
CA THR A 33 -5.54 1.73 -0.74
C THR A 33 -5.20 3.20 -0.44
N THR A 34 -3.99 3.44 0.05
CA THR A 34 -3.52 4.77 0.48
C THR A 34 -2.43 5.30 -0.44
N VAL A 35 -1.62 4.41 -1.03
CA VAL A 35 -0.43 4.77 -1.85
C VAL A 35 -0.80 5.75 -2.97
N CYS A 36 -1.97 5.56 -3.58
CA CYS A 36 -2.44 6.41 -4.68
C CYS A 36 -2.83 7.85 -4.27
N PHE A 37 -2.93 8.13 -2.97
CA PHE A 37 -3.30 9.45 -2.43
C PHE A 37 -2.14 10.17 -1.72
N LEU A 38 -0.93 9.64 -1.81
CA LEU A 38 0.26 10.28 -1.24
C LEU A 38 0.75 11.41 -2.13
N ASP A 39 1.12 12.53 -1.53
CA ASP A 39 1.73 13.66 -2.24
C ASP A 39 3.18 13.34 -2.64
N ASP A 40 3.94 12.68 -1.74
CA ASP A 40 5.30 12.20 -1.98
C ASP A 40 5.45 10.75 -1.51
N THR A 41 5.22 9.80 -2.41
CA THR A 41 5.30 8.36 -2.12
C THR A 41 6.70 7.94 -1.66
N HIS A 42 7.75 8.53 -2.21
CA HIS A 42 9.13 8.24 -1.78
C HIS A 42 9.38 8.67 -0.34
N LYS A 43 8.91 9.85 0.02
CA LYS A 43 9.06 10.36 1.40
C LYS A 43 8.23 9.54 2.38
N ALA A 44 6.98 9.21 2.04
CA ALA A 44 6.12 8.37 2.88
C ALA A 44 6.72 6.98 3.12
N PHE A 45 7.34 6.37 2.10
CA PHE A 45 7.97 5.06 2.23
C PHE A 45 9.28 5.12 3.04
N ARG A 46 10.05 6.21 2.95
CA ARG A 46 11.21 6.44 3.83
C ARG A 46 10.77 6.62 5.29
N GLU A 47 9.68 7.34 5.53
CA GLU A 47 9.09 7.46 6.88
C GLU A 47 8.63 6.08 7.40
N ALA A 48 7.90 5.30 6.60
CA ALA A 48 7.52 3.94 6.96
C ALA A 48 8.75 3.06 7.31
N HIS A 49 9.85 3.20 6.56
CA HIS A 49 11.11 2.53 6.88
C HIS A 49 11.74 3.04 8.17
N ARG A 50 11.66 4.34 8.44
CA ARG A 50 12.22 4.97 9.65
C ARG A 50 11.57 4.44 10.92
N PHE A 51 10.20 4.41 10.96
CA PHE A 51 9.53 3.94 12.20
C PHE A 51 9.49 2.42 12.36
N LEU A 52 9.83 1.65 11.36
CA LEU A 52 9.93 0.19 11.53
C LEU A 52 11.17 -0.19 12.32
N ALA A 53 10.99 -1.11 13.24
CA ALA A 53 12.09 -1.83 13.88
C ALA A 53 12.91 -2.60 12.85
N ASN A 54 14.18 -2.90 13.16
CA ASN A 54 15.01 -3.74 12.32
C ASN A 54 14.39 -5.12 12.14
N GLY A 55 14.27 -5.57 10.90
CA GLY A 55 13.56 -6.82 10.55
C GLY A 55 12.04 -6.69 10.45
N GLY A 56 11.46 -5.54 10.79
CA GLY A 56 10.04 -5.25 10.67
C GLY A 56 9.53 -5.22 9.23
N PHE A 57 8.23 -5.23 9.06
CA PHE A 57 7.58 -5.39 7.76
C PHE A 57 6.76 -4.17 7.37
N PHE A 58 6.89 -3.74 6.12
CA PHE A 58 5.97 -2.83 5.47
C PHE A 58 5.07 -3.62 4.51
N ILE A 59 3.75 -3.49 4.69
CA ILE A 59 2.74 -4.12 3.84
C ILE A 59 1.95 -3.03 3.14
N ALA A 60 1.90 -3.10 1.81
CA ALA A 60 1.06 -2.23 0.99
C ALA A 60 0.02 -3.06 0.23
N GLY A 61 -1.23 -2.59 0.21
CA GLY A 61 -2.31 -3.15 -0.60
C GLY A 61 -2.74 -2.12 -1.64
N ILE A 62 -2.65 -2.48 -2.91
CA ILE A 62 -2.96 -1.59 -4.03
C ILE A 62 -3.86 -2.27 -5.07
N VAL A 63 -4.61 -1.46 -5.80
CA VAL A 63 -5.14 -1.87 -7.11
C VAL A 63 -4.02 -1.65 -8.12
N ASP A 64 -3.55 -2.73 -8.73
CA ASP A 64 -2.48 -2.64 -9.73
C ASP A 64 -2.97 -1.85 -10.96
N ARG A 65 -2.27 -0.78 -11.29
CA ARG A 65 -2.59 0.05 -12.47
C ARG A 65 -2.69 -0.76 -13.75
N ASN A 66 -1.86 -1.80 -13.90
CA ASN A 66 -1.82 -2.63 -15.10
C ASN A 66 -2.93 -3.68 -15.15
N SER A 67 -3.70 -3.85 -14.07
CA SER A 67 -4.81 -4.79 -14.01
C SER A 67 -6.07 -4.26 -14.74
N PRO A 68 -7.03 -5.15 -15.09
CA PRO A 68 -8.29 -4.72 -15.71
C PRO A 68 -9.04 -3.66 -14.89
N ILE A 69 -9.12 -3.81 -13.56
CA ILE A 69 -9.78 -2.83 -12.68
C ILE A 69 -8.96 -1.54 -12.60
N GLY A 70 -7.63 -1.62 -12.53
CA GLY A 70 -6.76 -0.44 -12.56
C GLY A 70 -6.93 0.38 -13.83
N GLN A 71 -7.00 -0.28 -14.97
CA GLN A 71 -7.26 0.37 -16.26
C GLN A 71 -8.67 1.01 -16.32
N GLN A 72 -9.67 0.34 -15.74
CA GLN A 72 -11.01 0.89 -15.63
C GLN A 72 -11.02 2.15 -14.75
N TYR A 73 -10.32 2.16 -13.63
CA TYR A 73 -10.20 3.34 -12.76
C TYR A 73 -9.51 4.50 -13.46
N LEU A 74 -8.44 4.25 -14.20
CA LEU A 74 -7.77 5.27 -15.02
C LEU A 74 -8.70 5.89 -16.06
N LYS A 75 -9.45 5.05 -16.78
CA LYS A 75 -10.38 5.50 -17.83
C LYS A 75 -11.46 6.43 -17.29
N HIS A 76 -11.97 6.16 -16.07
CA HIS A 76 -13.05 6.93 -15.44
C HIS A 76 -12.55 7.86 -14.33
N GLN A 77 -11.24 8.08 -14.23
CA GLN A 77 -10.63 8.84 -13.15
C GLN A 77 -11.20 10.24 -12.98
N ASN A 78 -11.40 10.96 -14.09
CA ASN A 78 -11.92 12.33 -14.10
C ASN A 78 -13.39 12.44 -13.69
N GLU A 79 -14.14 11.34 -13.77
CA GLU A 79 -15.56 11.26 -13.39
C GLU A 79 -15.72 10.96 -11.89
N SER A 80 -14.67 10.49 -11.24
CA SER A 80 -14.70 10.08 -9.84
C SER A 80 -14.32 11.22 -8.90
N VAL A 81 -15.18 11.50 -7.93
CA VAL A 81 -14.89 12.45 -6.85
C VAL A 81 -13.68 12.00 -6.01
N PHE A 82 -13.51 10.69 -5.82
CA PHE A 82 -12.43 10.13 -4.99
C PHE A 82 -11.11 9.98 -5.75
N TYR A 83 -11.14 9.53 -7.01
CA TYR A 83 -9.94 9.16 -7.75
C TYR A 83 -9.38 10.25 -8.66
N LYS A 84 -10.07 11.38 -8.78
CA LYS A 84 -9.63 12.51 -9.65
C LYS A 84 -8.19 12.96 -9.36
N LEU A 85 -7.78 12.90 -8.09
CA LEU A 85 -6.43 13.30 -7.65
C LEU A 85 -5.53 12.10 -7.34
N ALA A 86 -5.98 10.86 -7.59
CA ALA A 86 -5.20 9.67 -7.29
C ALA A 86 -4.11 9.44 -8.33
N THR A 87 -2.94 9.01 -7.90
CA THR A 87 -1.87 8.50 -8.77
C THR A 87 -1.84 6.98 -8.67
N PHE A 88 -2.29 6.29 -9.70
CA PHE A 88 -2.26 4.83 -9.70
C PHE A 88 -0.88 4.31 -10.08
N PHE A 89 -0.40 3.34 -9.31
CA PHE A 89 0.90 2.70 -9.49
C PHE A 89 0.73 1.25 -9.97
N SER A 90 1.68 0.78 -10.77
CA SER A 90 1.88 -0.65 -10.98
C SER A 90 2.62 -1.26 -9.78
N VAL A 91 2.52 -2.59 -9.63
CA VAL A 91 3.28 -3.30 -8.58
C VAL A 91 4.77 -3.07 -8.72
N ASP A 92 5.31 -3.09 -9.95
CA ASP A 92 6.74 -2.89 -10.19
C ASP A 92 7.23 -1.49 -9.77
N GLU A 93 6.41 -0.45 -10.00
CA GLU A 93 6.73 0.91 -9.54
C GLU A 93 6.76 0.99 -8.01
N VAL A 94 5.77 0.39 -7.32
CA VAL A 94 5.75 0.36 -5.86
C VAL A 94 6.95 -0.41 -5.31
N VAL A 95 7.31 -1.57 -5.88
CA VAL A 95 8.50 -2.34 -5.50
C VAL A 95 9.77 -1.53 -5.70
N LYS A 96 9.88 -0.80 -6.82
CA LYS A 96 11.03 0.08 -7.08
C LYS A 96 11.19 1.14 -6.00
N ILE A 97 10.10 1.83 -5.64
CA ILE A 97 10.12 2.87 -4.60
C ILE A 97 10.46 2.25 -3.23
N MET A 98 9.88 1.09 -2.89
CA MET A 98 10.20 0.38 -1.65
C MET A 98 11.68 -0.01 -1.58
N ARG A 99 12.26 -0.53 -2.67
CA ARG A 99 13.70 -0.86 -2.74
C ARG A 99 14.58 0.38 -2.52
N GLN A 100 14.23 1.50 -3.15
CA GLN A 100 14.92 2.78 -2.99
C GLN A 100 14.80 3.33 -1.55
N SER A 101 13.75 2.94 -0.83
CA SER A 101 13.54 3.27 0.58
C SER A 101 14.20 2.29 1.56
N GLY A 102 14.94 1.27 1.08
CA GLY A 102 15.70 0.34 1.91
C GLY A 102 15.01 -0.98 2.25
N PHE A 103 13.84 -1.25 1.65
CA PHE A 103 13.16 -2.53 1.84
C PHE A 103 13.75 -3.64 0.96
N ILE A 104 13.72 -4.88 1.49
CA ILE A 104 14.19 -6.11 0.86
C ILE A 104 13.18 -7.24 1.09
N ASP A 105 13.46 -8.43 0.57
CA ASP A 105 12.70 -9.67 0.82
C ASP A 105 11.19 -9.52 0.53
N PHE A 106 10.88 -9.23 -0.74
CA PHE A 106 9.51 -8.99 -1.18
C PHE A 106 8.71 -10.26 -1.31
N ARG A 107 7.44 -10.21 -0.85
CA ARG A 107 6.44 -11.26 -1.08
C ARG A 107 5.14 -10.65 -1.53
N PHE A 108 4.40 -11.40 -2.35
CA PHE A 108 3.19 -10.91 -3.01
C PHE A 108 2.04 -11.89 -2.83
N ARG A 109 0.83 -11.32 -2.74
CA ARG A 109 -0.45 -12.01 -2.82
C ARG A 109 -1.37 -11.18 -3.70
N GLN A 110 -2.21 -11.85 -4.48
CA GLN A 110 -3.17 -11.20 -5.36
C GLN A 110 -4.54 -11.82 -5.25
N THR A 111 -5.56 -11.01 -5.51
CA THR A 111 -6.97 -11.39 -5.53
C THR A 111 -7.74 -10.48 -6.48
N ILE A 112 -9.04 -10.70 -6.61
CA ILE A 112 -9.93 -9.99 -7.53
C ILE A 112 -9.51 -10.24 -8.98
N PHE A 113 -9.89 -11.42 -9.48
CA PHE A 113 -9.57 -11.86 -10.84
C PHE A 113 -10.69 -11.56 -11.84
N ARG A 114 -11.89 -11.25 -11.35
CA ARG A 114 -13.09 -10.94 -12.14
C ARG A 114 -13.48 -9.49 -12.02
N SER A 115 -14.39 -9.05 -12.89
CA SER A 115 -15.01 -7.73 -12.76
C SER A 115 -15.78 -7.60 -11.44
N LEU A 116 -15.73 -6.42 -10.81
CA LEU A 116 -16.45 -6.13 -9.57
C LEU A 116 -17.98 -6.33 -9.69
N SER A 117 -18.53 -6.20 -10.90
CA SER A 117 -19.97 -6.44 -11.17
C SER A 117 -20.38 -7.90 -11.12
N VAL A 118 -19.44 -8.83 -11.12
CA VAL A 118 -19.67 -10.29 -11.16
C VAL A 118 -19.21 -10.97 -9.87
N THR A 119 -18.60 -10.22 -8.95
CA THR A 119 -18.01 -10.75 -7.72
C THR A 119 -19.10 -10.84 -6.64
N ASP A 120 -19.82 -11.97 -6.59
CA ASP A 120 -20.81 -12.27 -5.53
C ASP A 120 -20.18 -12.98 -4.33
N ASP A 121 -19.01 -13.62 -4.49
CA ASP A 121 -18.36 -14.46 -3.51
C ASP A 121 -16.91 -14.05 -3.24
N LYS A 122 -16.34 -14.64 -2.19
CA LYS A 122 -14.93 -14.50 -1.86
C LYS A 122 -14.06 -15.05 -3.01
N GLU A 123 -13.31 -14.18 -3.62
CA GLU A 123 -12.33 -14.58 -4.63
C GLU A 123 -11.10 -15.23 -3.98
N PRO A 124 -10.46 -16.20 -4.65
CA PRO A 124 -9.28 -16.86 -4.11
C PRO A 124 -8.12 -15.87 -3.93
N VAL A 125 -7.21 -16.19 -3.02
CA VAL A 125 -5.94 -15.50 -2.86
C VAL A 125 -4.85 -16.38 -3.46
N LYS A 126 -4.11 -15.84 -4.45
CA LYS A 126 -2.99 -16.52 -5.10
C LYS A 126 -1.64 -15.89 -4.71
N LEU A 127 -0.58 -16.65 -4.89
CA LEU A 127 0.80 -16.17 -4.80
C LEU A 127 1.14 -15.29 -6.02
N GLY A 128 2.06 -14.34 -5.85
CA GLY A 128 2.52 -13.50 -6.94
C GLY A 128 1.60 -12.31 -7.23
N TYR A 129 1.74 -11.75 -8.43
CA TYR A 129 0.94 -10.64 -8.98
C TYR A 129 0.90 -10.74 -10.51
N GLY A 130 0.13 -9.86 -11.15
CA GLY A 130 0.01 -9.78 -12.61
C GLY A 130 -1.26 -10.44 -13.19
N GLU A 131 -2.04 -11.17 -12.38
CA GLU A 131 -3.33 -11.74 -12.78
C GLU A 131 -4.50 -11.05 -12.05
N GLY A 132 -4.38 -10.91 -10.72
CA GLY A 132 -5.39 -10.29 -9.87
C GLY A 132 -5.27 -8.77 -9.86
N SER A 133 -6.41 -8.10 -9.70
CA SER A 133 -6.44 -6.62 -9.73
C SER A 133 -6.03 -5.98 -8.40
N PHE A 134 -6.23 -6.66 -7.27
CA PHE A 134 -5.78 -6.20 -5.97
C PHE A 134 -4.55 -7.00 -5.54
N VAL A 135 -3.46 -6.30 -5.28
CA VAL A 135 -2.19 -6.90 -4.89
C VAL A 135 -1.76 -6.40 -3.52
N VAL A 136 -1.44 -7.35 -2.65
CA VAL A 136 -0.78 -7.09 -1.37
C VAL A 136 0.68 -7.46 -1.51
N LEU A 137 1.56 -6.50 -1.24
CA LEU A 137 3.00 -6.69 -1.26
C LEU A 137 3.59 -6.37 0.11
N ARG A 138 4.56 -7.18 0.52
CA ARG A 138 5.30 -7.03 1.76
C ARG A 138 6.77 -6.86 1.46
N GLY A 139 7.40 -5.83 2.02
CA GLY A 139 8.85 -5.70 2.10
C GLY A 139 9.33 -5.74 3.55
N ARG A 140 10.56 -6.16 3.79
CA ARG A 140 11.18 -6.22 5.10
C ARG A 140 12.26 -5.15 5.24
N LYS A 141 12.29 -4.45 6.38
CA LYS A 141 13.42 -3.57 6.74
C LYS A 141 14.64 -4.42 7.02
N THR A 142 15.80 -4.03 6.49
CA THR A 142 17.07 -4.70 6.81
C THR A 142 17.34 -4.66 8.31
N GLN A 143 18.01 -5.71 8.82
CA GLN A 143 18.61 -5.63 10.15
C GLN A 143 19.87 -4.75 10.04
N ALA A 144 20.07 -3.84 11.00
CA ALA A 144 21.36 -3.19 11.11
C ALA A 144 22.41 -4.31 11.28
N LYS A 145 23.47 -4.29 10.46
CA LYS A 145 24.62 -5.15 10.74
C LYS A 145 25.20 -4.73 12.10
N PRO A 146 25.52 -5.70 12.96
CA PRO A 146 26.18 -5.43 14.23
C PRO A 146 27.52 -4.73 14.01
#